data_64eb051eb1e9174938765aead354988e
#
_entry.id   64eb051eb1e9174938765aead354988e
#
_cell.length_a   1.000
_cell.length_b   1.000
_cell.length_c   1.000
_cell.angle_alpha   90.00
_cell.angle_beta   90.00
_cell.angle_gamma   90.00
#
_symmetry.space_group_name_H-M   'P 1'
#
loop_
_entity.id
_entity.type
_entity.pdbx_description
1 polymer ?
#
loop_
_entity_poly.entity_id
_entity_poly.type
_entity_poly.pdbx_seq_one_letter_code
_entity_poly.pdbx_strand_id
1 'polypeptide(L)'
;MPPSCLADAAAWVGAQHLRLTRFDRGSELSHLNAHAGGWVAVSPILEAVLTESLRAWTMSRGLVHVGVLAAVLATGYTRPFREGPTTARLDAPPPPPLPEMLELRPGAARLAPGGGIDLGGIAKGWMADRLTERIGPNSMVNLGGDLYARGAGPEGGGWPIGFAGKTLLLSDRGVATSGVRGRSWGEGLHHLVDPRTGRPVDSDVAEVSVVARTGADAEVIAKTALLLGLEEGETFLFGRTDAFLMVPA
;
A
#
# COMPACT_ATOMS: atom_id res chain seq x y z
N MET A 1 12.80 -6.89 -24.19
CA MET A 1 12.28 -7.96 -23.32
C MET A 1 11.47 -8.94 -24.18
N PRO A 2 11.67 -10.27 -24.06
CA PRO A 2 10.86 -11.25 -24.81
C PRO A 2 9.38 -11.12 -24.44
N PRO A 3 8.42 -11.33 -25.38
CA PRO A 3 7.00 -11.27 -25.08
C PRO A 3 6.54 -12.24 -23.97
N SER A 4 7.20 -13.39 -23.83
CA SER A 4 6.96 -14.35 -22.74
C SER A 4 7.19 -13.75 -21.34
N CYS A 5 8.21 -12.91 -21.18
CA CYS A 5 8.53 -12.30 -19.89
C CYS A 5 7.44 -11.32 -19.41
N LEU A 6 6.81 -10.58 -20.33
CA LEU A 6 5.67 -9.70 -20.00
C LEU A 6 4.42 -10.50 -19.61
N ALA A 7 4.15 -11.60 -20.35
CA ALA A 7 3.03 -12.50 -20.03
C ALA A 7 3.23 -13.14 -18.65
N ASP A 8 4.43 -13.62 -18.34
CA ASP A 8 4.77 -14.21 -17.04
C ASP A 8 4.67 -13.17 -15.90
N ALA A 9 5.10 -11.93 -16.15
CA ALA A 9 4.97 -10.83 -15.20
C ALA A 9 3.49 -10.50 -14.92
N ALA A 10 2.66 -10.39 -15.96
CA ALA A 10 1.23 -10.14 -15.83
C ALA A 10 0.50 -11.29 -15.11
N ALA A 11 0.84 -12.54 -15.44
CA ALA A 11 0.30 -13.72 -14.77
C ALA A 11 0.67 -13.74 -13.29
N TRP A 12 1.93 -13.37 -12.94
CA TRP A 12 2.36 -13.27 -11.55
C TRP A 12 1.56 -12.22 -10.78
N VAL A 13 1.39 -11.00 -11.34
CA VAL A 13 0.58 -9.94 -10.72
C VAL A 13 -0.87 -10.40 -10.51
N GLY A 14 -1.47 -11.03 -11.52
CA GLY A 14 -2.83 -11.58 -11.41
C GLY A 14 -2.95 -12.61 -10.30
N ALA A 15 -1.99 -13.53 -10.18
CA ALA A 15 -1.97 -14.53 -9.11
C ALA A 15 -1.85 -13.89 -7.72
N GLN A 16 -1.00 -12.85 -7.56
CA GLN A 16 -0.89 -12.15 -6.28
C GLN A 16 -2.14 -11.32 -5.97
N HIS A 17 -2.75 -10.67 -6.99
CA HIS A 17 -4.02 -9.98 -6.80
C HIS A 17 -5.11 -10.91 -6.26
N LEU A 18 -5.29 -12.09 -6.84
CA LEU A 18 -6.27 -13.08 -6.37
C LEU A 18 -5.99 -13.58 -4.96
N ARG A 19 -4.73 -13.64 -4.55
CA ARG A 19 -4.32 -14.08 -3.21
C ARG A 19 -4.50 -13.01 -2.14
N LEU A 20 -4.15 -11.76 -2.45
CA LEU A 20 -4.05 -10.64 -1.51
C LEU A 20 -5.29 -9.75 -1.48
N THR A 21 -6.30 -10.01 -2.30
CA THR A 21 -7.53 -9.21 -2.33
C THR A 21 -8.46 -9.58 -1.18
N ARG A 22 -9.12 -8.57 -0.58
CA ARG A 22 -10.21 -8.78 0.38
C ARG A 22 -11.59 -8.91 -0.28
N PHE A 23 -11.67 -8.69 -1.58
CA PHE A 23 -12.94 -8.69 -2.33
C PHE A 23 -13.33 -10.07 -2.86
N ASP A 24 -12.46 -11.06 -2.78
CA ASP A 24 -12.74 -12.45 -3.10
C ASP A 24 -12.70 -13.30 -1.83
N ARG A 25 -13.81 -13.96 -1.52
CA ARG A 25 -13.92 -14.85 -0.35
C ARG A 25 -12.98 -16.06 -0.44
N GLY A 26 -12.59 -16.45 -1.64
CA GLY A 26 -11.62 -17.54 -1.90
C GLY A 26 -10.16 -17.12 -1.74
N SER A 27 -9.86 -15.83 -1.55
CA SER A 27 -8.50 -15.35 -1.38
C SER A 27 -7.88 -15.79 -0.05
N GLU A 28 -6.56 -15.91 -0.02
CA GLU A 28 -5.81 -16.19 1.23
C GLU A 28 -6.06 -15.14 2.30
N LEU A 29 -6.07 -13.86 1.89
CA LEU A 29 -6.35 -12.74 2.79
C LEU A 29 -7.74 -12.85 3.41
N SER A 30 -8.76 -13.14 2.60
CA SER A 30 -10.13 -13.31 3.11
C SER A 30 -10.25 -14.50 4.04
N HIS A 31 -9.53 -15.59 3.74
CA HIS A 31 -9.47 -16.77 4.62
C HIS A 31 -8.83 -16.41 5.97
N LEU A 32 -7.72 -15.69 5.99
CA LEU A 32 -7.08 -15.21 7.22
C LEU A 32 -8.04 -14.33 8.03
N ASN A 33 -8.69 -13.36 7.37
CA ASN A 33 -9.66 -12.47 8.03
C ASN A 33 -10.86 -13.22 8.63
N ALA A 34 -11.36 -14.25 7.94
CA ALA A 34 -12.49 -15.06 8.40
C ALA A 34 -12.17 -15.96 9.61
N HIS A 35 -10.88 -16.24 9.85
CA HIS A 35 -10.43 -17.14 10.92
C HIS A 35 -9.65 -16.39 12.02
N ALA A 36 -9.98 -15.10 12.23
CA ALA A 36 -9.41 -14.31 13.31
C ALA A 36 -9.59 -14.99 14.68
N GLY A 37 -8.53 -15.00 15.50
CA GLY A 37 -8.44 -15.73 16.77
C GLY A 37 -7.65 -17.04 16.66
N GLY A 38 -7.58 -17.65 15.49
CA GLY A 38 -6.84 -18.90 15.22
C GLY A 38 -5.58 -18.71 14.39
N TRP A 39 -4.66 -19.70 14.45
CA TRP A 39 -3.54 -19.78 13.54
C TRP A 39 -4.01 -20.31 12.18
N VAL A 40 -3.66 -19.60 11.11
CA VAL A 40 -3.98 -19.92 9.72
C VAL A 40 -2.68 -20.14 8.95
N ALA A 41 -2.59 -21.23 8.20
CA ALA A 41 -1.47 -21.43 7.28
C ALA A 41 -1.51 -20.37 6.17
N VAL A 42 -0.34 -19.77 5.89
CA VAL A 42 -0.21 -18.73 4.87
C VAL A 42 0.91 -19.08 3.89
N SER A 43 0.75 -18.66 2.64
CA SER A 43 1.80 -18.80 1.64
C SER A 43 3.00 -17.90 1.97
N PRO A 44 4.19 -18.22 1.43
CA PRO A 44 5.36 -17.35 1.59
C PRO A 44 5.12 -15.90 1.09
N ILE A 45 4.24 -15.73 0.12
CA ILE A 45 3.87 -14.39 -0.39
C ILE A 45 3.05 -13.60 0.64
N LEU A 46 2.00 -14.21 1.18
CA LEU A 46 1.20 -13.52 2.20
C LEU A 46 2.02 -13.26 3.46
N GLU A 47 2.83 -14.23 3.90
CA GLU A 47 3.75 -14.05 5.03
C GLU A 47 4.71 -12.87 4.82
N ALA A 48 5.30 -12.74 3.62
CA ALA A 48 6.20 -11.64 3.29
C ALA A 48 5.49 -10.28 3.30
N VAL A 49 4.26 -10.18 2.76
CA VAL A 49 3.48 -8.93 2.80
C VAL A 49 3.03 -8.59 4.22
N LEU A 50 2.70 -9.57 5.06
CA LEU A 50 2.38 -9.36 6.46
C LEU A 50 3.60 -8.90 7.27
N THR A 51 4.78 -9.47 6.99
CA THR A 51 6.05 -9.02 7.57
C THR A 51 6.34 -7.56 7.17
N GLU A 52 6.16 -7.24 5.90
CA GLU A 52 6.29 -5.87 5.39
C GLU A 52 5.29 -4.92 6.05
N SER A 53 4.07 -5.39 6.35
CA SER A 53 3.06 -4.60 7.06
C SER A 53 3.48 -4.23 8.48
N LEU A 54 4.13 -5.14 9.21
CA LEU A 54 4.70 -4.84 10.53
C LEU A 54 5.88 -3.87 10.44
N ARG A 55 6.73 -4.01 9.41
CA ARG A 55 7.81 -3.05 9.14
C ARG A 55 7.25 -1.66 8.82
N ALA A 56 6.24 -1.58 7.97
CA ALA A 56 5.56 -0.34 7.59
C ALA A 56 4.92 0.35 8.79
N TRP A 57 4.26 -0.43 9.67
CA TRP A 57 3.70 0.08 10.92
C TRP A 57 4.77 0.70 11.81
N THR A 58 5.91 0.03 11.98
CA THR A 58 7.04 0.56 12.76
C THR A 58 7.62 1.81 12.14
N MET A 59 7.88 1.81 10.82
CA MET A 59 8.47 2.93 10.08
C MET A 59 7.59 4.18 10.12
N SER A 60 6.26 4.01 10.04
CA SER A 60 5.26 5.07 10.07
C SER A 60 4.82 5.48 11.48
N ARG A 61 5.38 4.89 12.53
CA ARG A 61 4.94 5.06 13.93
C ARG A 61 3.44 4.77 14.12
N GLY A 62 2.96 3.71 13.44
CA GLY A 62 1.59 3.25 13.54
C GLY A 62 0.62 3.84 12.51
N LEU A 63 1.01 4.85 11.75
CA LEU A 63 0.11 5.54 10.80
C LEU A 63 -0.22 4.69 9.56
N VAL A 64 0.71 3.89 9.05
CA VAL A 64 0.40 2.88 8.03
C VAL A 64 0.02 1.59 8.74
N HIS A 65 -1.25 1.27 8.71
CA HIS A 65 -1.84 0.23 9.54
C HIS A 65 -2.79 -0.65 8.73
N VAL A 66 -2.38 -1.87 8.42
CA VAL A 66 -3.22 -2.81 7.64
C VAL A 66 -4.46 -3.31 8.42
N GLY A 67 -4.47 -3.19 9.74
CA GLY A 67 -5.59 -3.58 10.61
C GLY A 67 -6.82 -2.66 10.57
N VAL A 68 -6.87 -1.71 9.64
CA VAL A 68 -7.98 -0.75 9.48
C VAL A 68 -9.19 -1.32 8.71
N LEU A 69 -9.27 -2.63 8.47
CA LEU A 69 -10.35 -3.21 7.65
C LEU A 69 -11.75 -2.82 8.13
N ALA A 70 -12.02 -2.89 9.44
CA ALA A 70 -13.33 -2.51 9.99
C ALA A 70 -13.68 -1.06 9.65
N ALA A 71 -12.71 -0.15 9.82
CA ALA A 71 -12.88 1.26 9.50
C ALA A 71 -13.07 1.50 7.99
N VAL A 72 -12.30 0.80 7.14
CA VAL A 72 -12.47 0.86 5.66
C VAL A 72 -13.85 0.37 5.25
N LEU A 73 -14.37 -0.70 5.85
CA LEU A 73 -15.73 -1.17 5.58
C LEU A 73 -16.79 -0.18 6.08
N ALA A 74 -16.57 0.48 7.21
CA ALA A 74 -17.46 1.49 7.77
C ALA A 74 -17.55 2.77 6.91
N THR A 75 -16.55 3.05 6.06
CA THR A 75 -16.66 4.13 5.05
C THR A 75 -17.59 3.79 3.90
N GLY A 76 -18.10 2.55 3.82
CA GLY A 76 -18.88 2.05 2.68
C GLY A 76 -18.03 1.39 1.58
N TYR A 77 -16.71 1.28 1.75
CA TYR A 77 -15.83 0.60 0.78
C TYR A 77 -15.82 -0.92 1.01
N THR A 78 -16.97 -1.55 0.79
CA THR A 78 -17.21 -2.98 1.06
C THR A 78 -16.98 -3.90 -0.14
N ARG A 79 -16.87 -3.35 -1.35
CA ARG A 79 -16.75 -4.06 -2.64
C ARG A 79 -15.77 -3.33 -3.57
N PRO A 80 -15.35 -3.93 -4.69
CA PRO A 80 -14.45 -3.28 -5.65
C PRO A 80 -14.95 -1.88 -6.04
N PHE A 81 -14.03 -0.91 -6.13
CA PHE A 81 -14.37 0.50 -6.35
C PHE A 81 -15.27 0.75 -7.56
N ARG A 82 -15.09 -0.01 -8.63
CA ARG A 82 -15.95 0.05 -9.85
C ARG A 82 -17.42 -0.30 -9.60
N GLU A 83 -17.72 -1.00 -8.51
CA GLU A 83 -19.09 -1.39 -8.15
C GLU A 83 -19.77 -0.34 -7.26
N GLY A 84 -19.07 0.76 -6.98
CA GLY A 84 -19.53 1.83 -6.14
C GLY A 84 -19.53 1.50 -4.65
N PRO A 85 -19.68 2.48 -3.77
CA PRO A 85 -19.72 2.30 -2.32
C PRO A 85 -21.08 1.73 -1.87
N THR A 86 -21.10 1.23 -0.64
CA THR A 86 -22.33 1.00 0.13
C THR A 86 -22.55 2.15 1.12
N THR A 87 -23.62 2.07 1.93
CA THR A 87 -23.89 3.11 2.94
C THR A 87 -22.77 3.17 3.98
N ALA A 88 -22.19 4.35 4.18
CA ALA A 88 -21.21 4.60 5.23
C ALA A 88 -21.90 4.67 6.62
N ARG A 89 -21.22 4.19 7.65
CA ARG A 89 -21.69 4.26 9.05
C ARG A 89 -20.72 5.03 9.96
N LEU A 90 -19.42 4.98 9.66
CA LEU A 90 -18.31 5.65 10.37
C LEU A 90 -18.30 5.35 11.89
N ASP A 91 -18.68 4.16 12.27
CA ASP A 91 -18.83 3.70 13.65
C ASP A 91 -17.74 2.71 14.10
N ALA A 92 -16.77 2.42 13.22
CA ALA A 92 -15.67 1.54 13.57
C ALA A 92 -14.69 2.23 14.54
N PRO A 93 -14.27 1.55 15.62
CA PRO A 93 -13.25 2.07 16.51
C PRO A 93 -11.86 2.08 15.81
N PRO A 94 -10.92 2.90 16.32
CA PRO A 94 -9.52 2.78 15.96
C PRO A 94 -9.02 1.34 16.20
N PRO A 95 -8.18 0.78 15.30
CA PRO A 95 -7.59 -0.53 15.52
C PRO A 95 -6.58 -0.49 16.69
N PRO A 96 -6.43 -1.59 17.44
CA PRO A 96 -5.32 -1.70 18.39
C PRO A 96 -3.98 -1.72 17.64
N PRO A 97 -2.84 -1.52 18.34
CA PRO A 97 -1.52 -1.59 17.72
C PRO A 97 -1.34 -2.86 16.87
N LEU A 98 -0.76 -2.73 15.66
CA LEU A 98 -0.66 -3.86 14.74
C LEU A 98 0.06 -5.08 15.34
N PRO A 99 1.15 -4.94 16.15
CA PRO A 99 1.77 -6.08 16.81
C PRO A 99 0.89 -6.81 17.84
N GLU A 100 -0.18 -6.18 18.33
CA GLU A 100 -1.17 -6.81 19.20
C GLU A 100 -2.28 -7.51 18.39
N MET A 101 -2.46 -7.09 17.12
CA MET A 101 -3.44 -7.68 16.20
C MET A 101 -2.90 -8.83 15.38
N LEU A 102 -1.63 -8.79 14.99
CA LEU A 102 -1.02 -9.68 14.00
C LEU A 102 0.19 -10.38 14.59
N GLU A 103 0.12 -11.68 14.69
CA GLU A 103 1.24 -12.55 15.05
C GLU A 103 1.66 -13.40 13.86
N LEU A 104 2.97 -13.55 13.67
CA LEU A 104 3.57 -14.36 12.60
C LEU A 104 4.46 -15.46 13.19
N ARG A 105 4.43 -16.61 12.53
CA ARG A 105 5.42 -17.68 12.67
C ARG A 105 5.67 -18.30 11.30
N PRO A 106 6.76 -19.01 11.05
CA PRO A 106 7.03 -19.58 9.73
C PRO A 106 5.84 -20.36 9.16
N GLY A 107 5.34 -19.90 8.00
CA GLY A 107 4.22 -20.50 7.28
C GLY A 107 2.84 -20.27 7.91
N ALA A 108 2.69 -19.45 8.96
CA ALA A 108 1.39 -19.20 9.56
C ALA A 108 1.26 -17.79 10.16
N ALA A 109 0.02 -17.27 10.15
CA ALA A 109 -0.35 -16.00 10.74
C ALA A 109 -1.56 -16.17 11.68
N ARG A 110 -1.68 -15.30 12.68
CA ARG A 110 -2.85 -15.20 13.54
C ARG A 110 -3.27 -13.73 13.67
N LEU A 111 -4.54 -13.46 13.45
CA LEU A 111 -5.15 -12.20 13.84
C LEU A 111 -5.80 -12.33 15.21
N ALA A 112 -5.79 -11.25 15.99
CA ALA A 112 -6.56 -11.18 17.23
C ALA A 112 -8.06 -11.41 16.95
N PRO A 113 -8.84 -11.96 17.90
CA PRO A 113 -10.29 -12.15 17.75
C PRO A 113 -10.99 -10.85 17.32
N GLY A 114 -11.82 -10.92 16.27
CA GLY A 114 -12.48 -9.75 15.69
C GLY A 114 -11.59 -8.84 14.84
N GLY A 115 -10.29 -9.14 14.75
CA GLY A 115 -9.37 -8.41 13.89
C GLY A 115 -9.62 -8.69 12.40
N GLY A 116 -9.22 -7.74 11.56
CA GLY A 116 -9.25 -7.88 10.11
C GLY A 116 -8.28 -6.93 9.45
N ILE A 117 -7.68 -7.35 8.34
CA ILE A 117 -6.66 -6.59 7.63
C ILE A 117 -7.04 -6.31 6.18
N ASP A 118 -6.57 -5.16 5.68
CA ASP A 118 -6.62 -4.74 4.28
C ASP A 118 -5.19 -4.40 3.81
N LEU A 119 -4.75 -5.06 2.74
CA LEU A 119 -3.40 -4.89 2.20
C LEU A 119 -3.32 -3.88 1.04
N GLY A 120 -4.42 -3.21 0.72
CA GLY A 120 -4.50 -2.27 -0.41
C GLY A 120 -3.58 -1.06 -0.34
N GLY A 121 -3.01 -0.79 0.82
CA GLY A 121 -2.09 0.32 1.04
C GLY A 121 -0.63 -0.07 1.30
N ILE A 122 -0.24 -1.31 0.99
CA ILE A 122 1.13 -1.81 1.13
C ILE A 122 1.54 -2.76 0.00
N ALA A 123 0.57 -3.49 -0.58
CA ALA A 123 0.87 -4.59 -1.49
C ALA A 123 1.43 -4.12 -2.84
N LYS A 124 1.07 -2.94 -3.34
CA LYS A 124 1.45 -2.50 -4.69
C LYS A 124 2.94 -2.15 -4.78
N GLY A 125 3.44 -1.32 -3.86
CA GLY A 125 4.86 -0.98 -3.79
C GLY A 125 5.72 -2.22 -3.56
N TRP A 126 5.30 -3.08 -2.63
CA TRP A 126 5.97 -4.36 -2.38
C TRP A 126 6.00 -5.26 -3.63
N MET A 127 4.88 -5.39 -4.36
CA MET A 127 4.83 -6.18 -5.59
C MET A 127 5.70 -5.57 -6.70
N ALA A 128 5.76 -4.25 -6.82
CA ALA A 128 6.61 -3.59 -7.81
C ALA A 128 8.09 -3.94 -7.58
N ASP A 129 8.55 -3.89 -6.33
CA ASP A 129 9.91 -4.29 -5.95
C ASP A 129 10.18 -5.76 -6.33
N ARG A 130 9.32 -6.68 -5.89
CA ARG A 130 9.48 -8.13 -6.14
C ARG A 130 9.43 -8.48 -7.62
N LEU A 131 8.57 -7.80 -8.38
CA LEU A 131 8.42 -8.10 -9.81
C LEU A 131 9.64 -7.63 -10.61
N THR A 132 10.23 -6.48 -10.30
CA THR A 132 11.49 -6.05 -10.95
C THR A 132 12.65 -7.01 -10.67
N GLU A 133 12.72 -7.59 -9.45
CA GLU A 133 13.71 -8.64 -9.13
C GLU A 133 13.53 -9.87 -10.03
N ARG A 134 12.30 -10.28 -10.31
CA ARG A 134 11.97 -11.44 -11.17
C ARG A 134 12.22 -11.16 -12.65
N ILE A 135 11.91 -9.94 -13.12
CA ILE A 135 12.09 -9.55 -14.53
C ILE A 135 13.58 -9.42 -14.88
N GLY A 136 14.38 -8.85 -13.98
CA GLY A 136 15.81 -8.72 -14.20
C GLY A 136 16.39 -7.36 -13.80
N PRO A 137 17.72 -7.19 -13.99
CA PRO A 137 18.47 -6.07 -13.41
C PRO A 137 18.21 -4.72 -14.08
N ASN A 138 17.57 -4.68 -15.25
CA ASN A 138 17.22 -3.43 -15.94
C ASN A 138 15.74 -3.47 -16.34
N SER A 139 14.87 -3.14 -15.39
CA SER A 139 13.41 -3.21 -15.55
C SER A 139 12.71 -2.15 -14.70
N MET A 140 11.52 -1.75 -15.14
CA MET A 140 10.64 -0.87 -14.39
C MET A 140 9.24 -1.47 -14.34
N VAL A 141 8.65 -1.46 -13.16
CA VAL A 141 7.28 -1.93 -12.92
C VAL A 141 6.47 -0.81 -12.30
N ASN A 142 5.30 -0.54 -12.87
CA ASN A 142 4.33 0.42 -12.34
C ASN A 142 2.99 -0.29 -12.11
N LEU A 143 2.51 -0.28 -10.89
CA LEU A 143 1.26 -0.90 -10.45
C LEU A 143 0.25 0.17 -9.99
N GLY A 144 -0.21 0.98 -10.96
CA GLY A 144 -1.22 2.00 -10.70
C GLY A 144 -0.70 3.22 -9.92
N GLY A 145 0.51 3.67 -10.25
CA GLY A 145 1.17 4.83 -9.66
C GLY A 145 2.26 4.49 -8.64
N ASP A 146 2.23 3.29 -8.04
CA ASP A 146 3.31 2.80 -7.20
C ASP A 146 4.27 2.00 -8.08
N LEU A 147 5.54 2.43 -8.17
CA LEU A 147 6.50 1.85 -9.09
C LEU A 147 7.87 1.62 -8.44
N TYR A 148 8.63 0.74 -9.08
CA TYR A 148 10.07 0.60 -8.85
C TYR A 148 10.82 0.58 -10.19
N ALA A 149 11.84 1.42 -10.30
CA ALA A 149 12.74 1.54 -11.44
C ALA A 149 14.09 0.95 -11.08
N ARG A 150 14.46 -0.18 -11.69
CA ARG A 150 15.71 -0.91 -11.44
C ARG A 150 16.68 -0.77 -12.59
N GLY A 151 17.94 -0.43 -12.28
CA GLY A 151 19.02 -0.35 -13.24
C GLY A 151 19.02 0.93 -14.08
N ALA A 152 19.85 0.95 -15.11
CA ALA A 152 20.21 2.15 -15.86
C ALA A 152 19.18 2.65 -16.88
N GLY A 153 18.03 1.95 -17.03
CA GLY A 153 17.03 2.32 -18.02
C GLY A 153 17.42 1.96 -19.47
N PRO A 154 16.55 2.29 -20.45
CA PRO A 154 16.75 1.87 -21.84
C PRO A 154 17.92 2.59 -22.54
N GLU A 155 18.22 3.84 -22.15
CA GLU A 155 19.25 4.69 -22.78
C GLU A 155 20.51 4.85 -21.94
N GLY A 156 20.54 4.22 -20.74
CA GLY A 156 21.61 4.42 -19.76
C GLY A 156 21.51 5.79 -19.07
N GLY A 157 21.44 5.83 -17.77
CA GLY A 157 21.27 7.08 -16.99
C GLY A 157 20.01 7.11 -16.14
N GLY A 158 19.18 6.06 -16.23
CA GLY A 158 17.96 5.88 -15.44
C GLY A 158 16.70 5.74 -16.29
N TRP A 159 15.65 5.39 -15.63
CA TRP A 159 14.28 5.31 -16.18
C TRP A 159 13.62 6.68 -16.13
N PRO A 160 13.06 7.20 -17.24
CA PRO A 160 12.38 8.49 -17.25
C PRO A 160 11.03 8.37 -16.55
N ILE A 161 10.86 9.04 -15.43
CA ILE A 161 9.65 9.05 -14.61
C ILE A 161 9.11 10.47 -14.52
N GLY A 162 7.83 10.65 -14.88
CA GLY A 162 7.11 11.91 -14.65
C GLY A 162 6.89 12.13 -13.16
N PHE A 163 7.36 13.27 -12.64
CA PHE A 163 7.24 13.62 -11.22
C PHE A 163 7.11 15.13 -11.08
N ALA A 164 6.05 15.61 -10.45
CA ALA A 164 5.84 17.04 -10.18
C ALA A 164 5.96 17.94 -11.43
N GLY A 165 5.44 17.47 -12.58
CA GLY A 165 5.51 18.20 -13.85
C GLY A 165 6.90 18.20 -14.52
N LYS A 166 7.85 17.45 -13.98
CA LYS A 166 9.21 17.26 -14.51
C LYS A 166 9.45 15.79 -14.85
N THR A 167 10.49 15.50 -15.59
CA THR A 167 10.99 14.13 -15.79
C THR A 167 12.24 13.94 -14.94
N LEU A 168 12.21 12.95 -14.07
CA LEU A 168 13.38 12.47 -13.32
C LEU A 168 13.91 11.20 -13.98
N LEU A 169 15.24 11.07 -14.05
CA LEU A 169 15.89 9.83 -14.43
C LEU A 169 16.22 9.05 -13.16
N LEU A 170 15.54 7.94 -12.93
CA LEU A 170 15.65 7.16 -11.70
C LEU A 170 16.29 5.79 -11.96
N SER A 171 17.25 5.43 -11.12
CA SER A 171 17.89 4.11 -11.07
C SER A 171 17.81 3.58 -9.65
N ASP A 172 17.32 2.36 -9.48
CA ASP A 172 17.20 1.67 -8.20
C ASP A 172 16.40 2.49 -7.16
N ARG A 173 15.25 3.04 -7.62
CA ARG A 173 14.35 3.86 -6.81
C ARG A 173 12.89 3.49 -7.00
N GLY A 174 12.15 3.62 -5.90
CA GLY A 174 10.71 3.54 -5.87
C GLY A 174 10.05 4.91 -5.94
N VAL A 175 8.85 4.97 -6.53
CA VAL A 175 7.98 6.14 -6.52
C VAL A 175 6.59 5.71 -6.14
N ALA A 176 5.93 6.47 -5.29
CA ALA A 176 4.54 6.26 -4.95
C ALA A 176 3.82 7.58 -4.72
N THR A 177 2.51 7.55 -4.92
CA THR A 177 1.63 8.67 -4.67
C THR A 177 0.45 8.23 -3.81
N SER A 178 0.26 8.90 -2.68
CA SER A 178 -0.92 8.79 -1.84
C SER A 178 -1.77 10.04 -1.96
N GLY A 179 -3.09 9.87 -2.14
CA GLY A 179 -3.99 11.01 -2.31
C GLY A 179 -5.44 10.66 -1.99
N VAL A 180 -6.21 11.64 -1.53
CA VAL A 180 -7.61 11.48 -1.14
C VAL A 180 -8.57 11.50 -2.33
N ARG A 181 -8.16 12.10 -3.47
CA ARG A 181 -9.02 12.31 -4.62
C ARG A 181 -9.19 11.07 -5.52
N GLY A 182 -8.21 10.16 -5.55
CA GLY A 182 -8.18 9.04 -6.51
C GLY A 182 -9.27 7.98 -6.29
N ARG A 183 -9.73 7.77 -5.06
CA ARG A 183 -10.82 6.87 -4.69
C ARG A 183 -11.66 7.52 -3.61
N SER A 184 -12.52 8.44 -4.03
CA SER A 184 -13.46 9.17 -3.19
C SER A 184 -14.90 8.92 -3.64
N TRP A 185 -15.85 8.98 -2.69
CA TRP A 185 -17.28 8.79 -2.92
C TRP A 185 -18.08 9.56 -1.86
N GLY A 186 -18.84 10.52 -2.27
CA GLY A 186 -19.56 11.39 -1.34
C GLY A 186 -18.66 12.40 -0.63
N GLU A 187 -19.24 13.21 0.21
CA GLU A 187 -18.54 14.28 0.92
C GLU A 187 -17.64 13.71 2.03
N GLY A 188 -16.34 13.99 1.96
CA GLY A 188 -15.35 13.54 2.94
C GLY A 188 -15.12 12.03 2.99
N LEU A 189 -15.71 11.25 2.06
CA LEU A 189 -15.57 9.79 2.05
C LEU A 189 -14.55 9.34 1.01
N HIS A 190 -13.52 8.65 1.45
CA HIS A 190 -12.48 8.07 0.60
C HIS A 190 -11.81 6.87 1.29
N HIS A 191 -10.95 6.18 0.57
CA HIS A 191 -10.34 4.91 1.00
C HIS A 191 -9.20 5.04 2.03
N LEU A 192 -8.67 6.24 2.25
CA LEU A 192 -7.59 6.46 3.22
C LEU A 192 -8.20 6.70 4.60
N VAL A 193 -7.97 5.77 5.49
CA VAL A 193 -8.44 5.83 6.89
C VAL A 193 -7.28 6.20 7.79
N ASP A 194 -7.52 7.13 8.71
CA ASP A 194 -6.60 7.43 9.80
C ASP A 194 -6.77 6.38 10.92
N PRO A 195 -5.74 5.58 11.20
CA PRO A 195 -5.82 4.55 12.24
C PRO A 195 -5.99 5.13 13.65
N ARG A 196 -5.68 6.40 13.86
CA ARG A 196 -5.86 7.07 15.14
C ARG A 196 -7.32 7.33 15.48
N THR A 197 -8.16 7.47 14.44
CA THR A 197 -9.57 7.85 14.60
C THR A 197 -10.53 6.76 14.10
N GLY A 198 -10.08 5.82 13.24
CA GLY A 198 -10.93 4.87 12.54
C GLY A 198 -11.83 5.52 11.48
N ARG A 199 -11.53 6.73 11.03
CA ARG A 199 -12.32 7.51 10.06
C ARG A 199 -11.49 7.85 8.83
N PRO A 200 -12.12 8.24 7.70
CA PRO A 200 -11.40 8.86 6.60
C PRO A 200 -10.51 9.98 7.11
N VAL A 201 -9.28 10.07 6.60
CA VAL A 201 -8.37 11.13 7.03
C VAL A 201 -8.93 12.49 6.62
N ASP A 202 -8.92 13.41 7.57
CA ASP A 202 -9.14 14.84 7.35
C ASP A 202 -7.75 15.49 7.34
N SER A 203 -7.27 15.85 6.15
CA SER A 203 -5.92 16.37 5.95
C SER A 203 -5.97 17.63 5.09
N ASP A 204 -5.15 18.61 5.43
CA ASP A 204 -4.85 19.78 4.62
C ASP A 204 -3.99 19.47 3.38
N VAL A 205 -3.69 18.18 3.15
CA VAL A 205 -2.93 17.67 2.00
C VAL A 205 -3.82 16.79 1.13
N ALA A 206 -3.97 17.18 -0.14
CA ALA A 206 -4.71 16.39 -1.12
C ALA A 206 -3.92 15.20 -1.67
N GLU A 207 -2.61 15.37 -1.85
CA GLU A 207 -1.74 14.36 -2.46
C GLU A 207 -0.29 14.52 -1.99
N VAL A 208 0.37 13.38 -1.80
CA VAL A 208 1.82 13.31 -1.55
C VAL A 208 2.43 12.31 -2.52
N SER A 209 3.41 12.78 -3.29
CA SER A 209 4.26 11.94 -4.15
C SER A 209 5.67 11.92 -3.60
N VAL A 210 6.32 10.76 -3.57
CA VAL A 210 7.70 10.62 -3.08
C VAL A 210 8.54 9.73 -3.96
N VAL A 211 9.85 9.99 -3.97
CA VAL A 211 10.90 9.10 -4.48
C VAL A 211 11.68 8.56 -3.28
N ALA A 212 11.74 7.24 -3.15
CA ALA A 212 12.41 6.58 -2.05
C ALA A 212 13.24 5.37 -2.52
N ARG A 213 13.91 4.70 -1.59
CA ARG A 213 14.81 3.57 -1.89
C ARG A 213 14.10 2.39 -2.55
N THR A 214 12.87 2.08 -2.14
CA THR A 214 12.05 0.98 -2.68
C THR A 214 10.62 1.46 -2.96
N GLY A 215 9.87 0.72 -3.78
CA GLY A 215 8.45 1.00 -4.00
C GLY A 215 7.63 0.86 -2.72
N ALA A 216 7.94 -0.14 -1.90
CA ALA A 216 7.30 -0.33 -0.61
C ALA A 216 7.58 0.85 0.35
N ASP A 217 8.84 1.32 0.44
CA ASP A 217 9.17 2.50 1.24
C ASP A 217 8.43 3.74 0.73
N ALA A 218 8.41 3.96 -0.59
CA ALA A 218 7.73 5.11 -1.19
C ALA A 218 6.21 5.11 -0.84
N GLU A 219 5.53 3.96 -0.95
CA GLU A 219 4.10 3.81 -0.62
C GLU A 219 3.84 4.13 0.86
N VAL A 220 4.68 3.64 1.77
CA VAL A 220 4.56 3.88 3.21
C VAL A 220 4.85 5.34 3.55
N ILE A 221 5.92 5.91 3.02
CA ILE A 221 6.35 7.29 3.32
C ILE A 221 5.31 8.30 2.79
N ALA A 222 4.82 8.13 1.55
CA ALA A 222 3.81 9.00 0.96
C ALA A 222 2.53 9.03 1.79
N LYS A 223 2.05 7.85 2.20
CA LYS A 223 0.85 7.72 3.04
C LYS A 223 1.05 8.32 4.43
N THR A 224 2.20 8.08 5.06
CA THR A 224 2.52 8.64 6.37
C THR A 224 2.49 10.16 6.33
N ALA A 225 3.14 10.77 5.35
CA ALA A 225 3.18 12.23 5.22
C ALA A 225 1.78 12.84 4.98
N LEU A 226 0.93 12.18 4.17
CA LEU A 226 -0.45 12.60 3.96
C LEU A 226 -1.27 12.56 5.26
N LEU A 227 -1.11 11.52 6.07
CA LEU A 227 -1.81 11.35 7.36
C LEU A 227 -1.33 12.33 8.43
N LEU A 228 -0.09 12.82 8.33
CA LEU A 228 0.48 13.83 9.22
C LEU A 228 0.02 15.26 8.88
N GLY A 229 -0.42 15.50 7.64
CA GLY A 229 -0.72 16.84 7.15
C GLY A 229 0.52 17.60 6.66
N LEU A 230 0.35 18.88 6.31
CA LEU A 230 1.37 19.62 5.56
C LEU A 230 2.65 19.83 6.39
N GLU A 231 2.56 20.38 7.58
CA GLU A 231 3.72 20.77 8.39
C GLU A 231 4.48 19.55 8.95
N GLU A 232 3.78 18.65 9.62
CA GLU A 232 4.40 17.44 10.17
C GLU A 232 4.83 16.46 9.07
N GLY A 233 4.06 16.38 7.98
CA GLY A 233 4.36 15.56 6.81
C GLY A 233 5.62 16.03 6.10
N GLU A 234 5.78 17.33 5.88
CA GLU A 234 7.00 17.87 5.29
C GLU A 234 8.23 17.58 6.17
N THR A 235 8.11 17.81 7.47
CA THR A 235 9.15 17.47 8.45
C THR A 235 9.51 15.99 8.42
N PHE A 236 8.51 15.13 8.30
CA PHE A 236 8.72 13.67 8.21
C PHE A 236 9.46 13.26 6.93
N LEU A 237 9.19 13.91 5.79
CA LEU A 237 9.80 13.59 4.50
C LEU A 237 11.28 13.95 4.42
N PHE A 238 11.71 14.99 5.11
CA PHE A 238 13.12 15.40 5.11
C PHE A 238 14.05 14.28 5.62
N GLY A 239 15.08 13.99 4.83
CA GLY A 239 16.07 12.94 5.13
C GLY A 239 15.59 11.49 4.95
N ARG A 240 14.31 11.28 4.52
CA ARG A 240 13.72 9.96 4.24
C ARG A 240 13.45 9.71 2.77
N THR A 241 13.46 10.75 1.96
CA THR A 241 13.14 10.70 0.53
C THR A 241 14.23 11.39 -0.29
N ASP A 242 14.41 10.96 -1.53
CA ASP A 242 15.31 11.62 -2.49
C ASP A 242 14.62 12.84 -3.13
N ALA A 243 13.30 12.77 -3.29
CA ALA A 243 12.44 13.87 -3.74
C ALA A 243 11.00 13.67 -3.26
N PHE A 244 10.28 14.76 -3.07
CA PHE A 244 8.85 14.71 -2.75
C PHE A 244 8.10 15.92 -3.32
N LEU A 245 6.79 15.75 -3.45
CA LEU A 245 5.80 16.80 -3.72
C LEU A 245 4.63 16.60 -2.78
N MET A 246 4.21 17.68 -2.12
CA MET A 246 2.95 17.74 -1.38
C MET A 246 2.03 18.74 -2.07
N VAL A 247 0.80 18.34 -2.33
CA VAL A 247 -0.25 19.19 -2.92
C VAL A 247 -1.25 19.50 -1.82
N PRO A 248 -1.44 20.77 -1.44
CA PRO A 248 -2.46 21.17 -0.47
C PRO A 248 -3.88 20.79 -0.91
N ALA A 249 -4.79 20.60 0.06
CA ALA A 249 -6.19 20.21 -0.18
C ALA A 249 -7.03 21.33 -0.80
#